data_94708b559e626d9806dfdb4db3d3dc21
#
_entry.id   94708b559e626d9806dfdb4db3d3dc21
#
_cell.length_a   1.000
_cell.length_b   1.000
_cell.length_c   1.000
_cell.angle_alpha   90.00
_cell.angle_beta   90.00
_cell.angle_gamma   90.00
#
_symmetry.space_group_name_H-M   'P 1'
#
loop_
_entity.id
_entity.type
_entity.pdbx_description
1 polymer ?
#
loop_
_entity_poly.entity_id
_entity_poly.type
_entity_poly.pdbx_seq_one_letter_code
_entity_poly.pdbx_strand_id
1 'polypeptide(L)'
;MTHLRKLTAVLLAVIMVFALAACGQKDADTAVDKDLTVNVVALNGTTGFGMAKLMSDSKAGTTALSYNFTVETDPSNATAALVNGTADIAALPTNAAAALYNKTDGAVQVLALNTRGVLYVVTDGTESITSFADLRGKNVCVPVQNPTFIFQYLCEKNGLTVGTDITIDNTYAQPAELNTALASGEVHIAVLPEPMVTIARAANPALTVALDLTAEWDKVADGKLMMG
;
A
#
# COMPACT_ATOMS: atom_id res chain seq x y z
N MET A 1 54.92 42.79 24.31
CA MET A 1 54.31 41.45 24.04
C MET A 1 52.99 41.23 24.77
N THR A 2 52.69 41.89 25.86
CA THR A 2 51.47 41.72 26.67
C THR A 2 50.18 42.33 26.05
N HIS A 3 50.31 43.42 25.31
CA HIS A 3 49.14 44.08 24.68
C HIS A 3 48.62 43.31 23.45
N LEU A 4 49.49 42.70 22.66
CA LEU A 4 49.13 41.91 21.49
C LEU A 4 48.36 40.64 21.90
N ARG A 5 48.79 39.96 22.98
CA ARG A 5 48.12 38.78 23.53
C ARG A 5 46.71 39.11 24.09
N LYS A 6 46.52 40.31 24.65
CA LYS A 6 45.23 40.77 25.14
C LYS A 6 44.27 41.09 23.98
N LEU A 7 44.79 41.69 22.89
CA LEU A 7 44.01 41.97 21.70
C LEU A 7 43.54 40.68 20.99
N THR A 8 44.40 39.66 20.86
CA THR A 8 44.05 38.38 20.27
C THR A 8 43.01 37.61 21.10
N ALA A 9 43.10 37.69 22.45
CA ALA A 9 42.13 37.06 23.33
C ALA A 9 40.71 37.71 23.21
N VAL A 10 40.66 39.05 23.11
CA VAL A 10 39.40 39.77 22.92
C VAL A 10 38.81 39.49 21.54
N LEU A 11 39.64 39.43 20.49
CA LEU A 11 39.17 39.10 19.15
C LEU A 11 38.59 37.67 19.06
N LEU A 12 39.24 36.69 19.70
CA LEU A 12 38.75 35.32 19.80
C LEU A 12 37.44 35.20 20.58
N ALA A 13 37.30 35.96 21.68
CA ALA A 13 36.06 35.99 22.46
C ALA A 13 34.88 36.58 21.67
N VAL A 14 35.13 37.64 20.88
CA VAL A 14 34.12 38.24 20.00
C VAL A 14 33.69 37.28 18.88
N ILE A 15 34.66 36.56 18.28
CA ILE A 15 34.36 35.54 17.26
C ILE A 15 33.52 34.37 17.83
N MET A 16 33.81 33.93 19.07
CA MET A 16 33.00 32.89 19.74
C MET A 16 31.58 33.34 20.04
N VAL A 17 31.37 34.60 20.39
CA VAL A 17 30.03 35.14 20.62
C VAL A 17 29.20 35.20 19.32
N PHE A 18 29.83 35.55 18.19
CA PHE A 18 29.19 35.51 16.89
C PHE A 18 28.93 34.09 16.40
N ALA A 19 29.79 33.11 16.70
CA ALA A 19 29.54 31.73 16.35
C ALA A 19 28.39 31.10 17.14
N LEU A 20 28.17 31.52 18.40
CA LEU A 20 27.02 31.09 19.19
C LEU A 20 25.70 31.73 18.71
N ALA A 21 25.72 32.92 18.14
CA ALA A 21 24.55 33.57 17.57
C ALA A 21 24.16 32.96 16.21
N ALA A 22 25.08 32.33 15.48
CA ALA A 22 24.82 31.65 14.22
C ALA A 22 24.18 30.27 14.37
N CYS A 23 24.25 29.64 15.58
CA CYS A 23 23.57 28.37 15.88
C CYS A 23 22.11 28.52 16.36
N GLY A 24 21.58 29.72 16.40
CA GLY A 24 20.14 29.97 16.51
C GLY A 24 19.48 29.75 15.15
N GLN A 25 19.57 28.53 14.61
CA GLN A 25 18.65 28.11 13.55
C GLN A 25 17.26 28.12 14.24
N LYS A 26 16.52 29.20 14.05
CA LYS A 26 15.07 29.14 14.14
C LYS A 26 14.71 28.00 13.22
N ASP A 27 14.13 26.92 13.77
CA ASP A 27 13.27 26.06 12.98
C ASP A 27 12.45 27.03 12.13
N ALA A 28 12.65 26.99 10.83
CA ALA A 28 11.74 27.68 9.93
C ALA A 28 10.40 27.03 10.27
N ASP A 29 9.63 27.73 11.08
CA ASP A 29 8.21 27.47 11.26
C ASP A 29 7.68 27.62 9.84
N THR A 30 7.68 26.52 9.09
CA THR A 30 7.04 26.44 7.78
C THR A 30 5.58 26.52 8.13
N ALA A 31 5.12 27.76 8.30
CA ALA A 31 3.71 28.05 8.50
C ALA A 31 2.99 27.33 7.36
N VAL A 32 2.23 26.31 7.74
CA VAL A 32 1.42 25.54 6.79
C VAL A 32 0.52 26.55 6.10
N ASP A 33 0.65 26.67 4.79
CA ASP A 33 -0.23 27.49 3.98
C ASP A 33 -1.64 26.91 4.07
N LYS A 34 -2.47 27.55 4.90
CA LYS A 34 -3.84 27.09 5.18
C LYS A 34 -4.77 27.24 3.97
N ASP A 35 -4.35 28.01 2.98
CA ASP A 35 -5.10 28.21 1.73
C ASP A 35 -4.76 27.13 0.69
N LEU A 36 -3.76 26.28 0.99
CA LEU A 36 -3.39 25.15 0.13
C LEU A 36 -4.49 24.08 0.16
N THR A 37 -4.99 23.74 -1.01
CA THR A 37 -5.89 22.60 -1.22
C THR A 37 -5.10 21.46 -1.85
N VAL A 38 -5.10 20.29 -1.21
CA VAL A 38 -4.41 19.08 -1.67
C VAL A 38 -5.41 18.18 -2.39
N ASN A 39 -5.15 17.88 -3.65
CA ASN A 39 -5.97 16.96 -4.45
C ASN A 39 -5.50 15.53 -4.21
N VAL A 40 -6.40 14.68 -3.73
CA VAL A 40 -6.09 13.31 -3.33
C VAL A 40 -6.95 12.32 -4.10
N VAL A 41 -6.31 11.35 -4.74
CA VAL A 41 -7.00 10.21 -5.34
C VAL A 41 -6.91 9.01 -4.42
N ALA A 42 -8.05 8.53 -3.93
CA ALA A 42 -8.19 7.29 -3.19
C ALA A 42 -8.69 6.17 -4.11
N LEU A 43 -8.34 4.92 -3.81
CA LEU A 43 -8.89 3.77 -4.52
C LEU A 43 -10.09 3.19 -3.77
N ASN A 44 -11.08 2.73 -4.52
CA ASN A 44 -12.19 1.98 -3.98
C ASN A 44 -11.70 0.59 -3.53
N GLY A 45 -11.59 0.39 -2.22
CA GLY A 45 -11.08 -0.84 -1.61
C GLY A 45 -10.20 -0.56 -0.39
N THR A 46 -9.40 -1.55 0.02
CA THR A 46 -8.59 -1.48 1.26
C THR A 46 -7.59 -0.34 1.29
N THR A 47 -6.99 -0.01 0.15
CA THR A 47 -6.06 1.13 0.02
C THR A 47 -6.78 2.46 0.28
N GLY A 48 -8.02 2.60 -0.18
CA GLY A 48 -8.86 3.77 0.14
C GLY A 48 -9.32 3.78 1.60
N PHE A 49 -9.58 2.61 2.19
CA PHE A 49 -9.94 2.53 3.62
C PHE A 49 -8.83 3.06 4.52
N GLY A 50 -7.57 2.88 4.16
CA GLY A 50 -6.44 3.48 4.86
C GLY A 50 -6.49 5.01 4.94
N MET A 51 -7.23 5.65 4.03
CA MET A 51 -7.42 7.12 3.99
C MET A 51 -8.75 7.57 4.64
N ALA A 52 -9.61 6.65 5.06
CA ALA A 52 -10.97 6.97 5.51
C ALA A 52 -11.02 7.98 6.68
N LYS A 53 -10.05 7.89 7.60
CA LYS A 53 -9.93 8.85 8.72
C LYS A 53 -9.66 10.26 8.20
N LEU A 54 -8.69 10.42 7.30
CA LEU A 54 -8.36 11.72 6.70
C LEU A 54 -9.55 12.29 5.91
N MET A 55 -10.25 11.44 5.15
CA MET A 55 -11.47 11.85 4.43
C MET A 55 -12.55 12.33 5.38
N SER A 56 -12.76 11.63 6.49
CA SER A 56 -13.74 12.02 7.52
C SER A 56 -13.37 13.34 8.20
N ASP A 57 -12.11 13.51 8.58
CA ASP A 57 -11.62 14.71 9.24
C ASP A 57 -11.65 15.93 8.30
N SER A 58 -11.30 15.73 7.02
CA SER A 58 -11.42 16.77 6.00
C SER A 58 -12.87 17.23 5.83
N LYS A 59 -13.80 16.28 5.74
CA LYS A 59 -15.23 16.59 5.65
C LYS A 59 -15.75 17.34 6.89
N ALA A 60 -15.20 17.05 8.06
CA ALA A 60 -15.52 17.72 9.32
C ALA A 60 -14.80 19.08 9.47
N GLY A 61 -13.88 19.45 8.59
CA GLY A 61 -13.09 20.68 8.68
C GLY A 61 -12.09 20.69 9.84
N THR A 62 -11.63 19.52 10.28
CA THR A 62 -10.70 19.37 11.42
C THR A 62 -9.26 19.11 11.02
N THR A 63 -8.99 19.07 9.69
CA THR A 63 -7.64 18.92 9.14
C THR A 63 -6.88 20.24 9.10
N ALA A 64 -5.55 20.17 9.16
CA ALA A 64 -4.69 21.36 9.07
C ALA A 64 -4.70 21.98 7.67
N LEU A 65 -4.93 21.17 6.62
CA LEU A 65 -5.04 21.59 5.22
C LEU A 65 -6.43 21.28 4.69
N SER A 66 -6.79 21.91 3.58
CA SER A 66 -7.96 21.55 2.77
C SER A 66 -7.62 20.36 1.86
N TYR A 67 -8.50 19.37 1.76
CA TYR A 67 -8.34 18.21 0.90
C TYR A 67 -9.53 18.07 -0.03
N ASN A 68 -9.24 17.78 -1.29
CA ASN A 68 -10.23 17.46 -2.30
C ASN A 68 -10.04 15.98 -2.72
N PHE A 69 -11.00 15.12 -2.36
CA PHE A 69 -10.90 13.68 -2.61
C PHE A 69 -11.68 13.26 -3.85
N THR A 70 -11.01 12.49 -4.70
CA THR A 70 -11.62 11.70 -5.78
C THR A 70 -11.42 10.22 -5.49
N VAL A 71 -12.46 9.41 -5.69
CA VAL A 71 -12.38 7.94 -5.51
C VAL A 71 -12.39 7.28 -6.89
N GLU A 72 -11.35 6.52 -7.17
CA GLU A 72 -11.17 5.77 -8.42
C GLU A 72 -11.28 4.26 -8.16
N THR A 73 -11.71 3.52 -9.17
CA THR A 73 -11.80 2.06 -9.10
C THR A 73 -10.56 1.41 -9.72
N ASP A 74 -9.99 2.06 -10.74
CA ASP A 74 -8.81 1.57 -11.47
C ASP A 74 -7.55 2.32 -11.01
N PRO A 75 -6.51 1.59 -10.51
CA PRO A 75 -5.22 2.19 -10.15
C PRO A 75 -4.54 2.96 -11.28
N SER A 76 -4.84 2.64 -12.55
CA SER A 76 -4.26 3.36 -13.69
C SER A 76 -4.75 4.80 -13.77
N ASN A 77 -6.00 5.08 -13.39
CA ASN A 77 -6.54 6.43 -13.31
C ASN A 77 -5.85 7.24 -12.22
N ALA A 78 -5.63 6.64 -11.05
CA ALA A 78 -4.89 7.28 -9.95
C ALA A 78 -3.43 7.59 -10.35
N THR A 79 -2.78 6.65 -11.05
CA THR A 79 -1.44 6.84 -11.62
C THR A 79 -1.41 7.98 -12.63
N ALA A 80 -2.39 8.02 -13.55
CA ALA A 80 -2.49 9.07 -14.55
C ALA A 80 -2.71 10.45 -13.91
N ALA A 81 -3.52 10.54 -12.86
CA ALA A 81 -3.77 11.78 -12.13
C ALA A 81 -2.50 12.37 -11.51
N LEU A 82 -1.61 11.52 -10.93
CA LEU A 82 -0.29 11.95 -10.45
C LEU A 82 0.61 12.43 -11.58
N VAL A 83 0.70 11.68 -12.69
CA VAL A 83 1.56 12.03 -13.82
C VAL A 83 1.11 13.34 -14.49
N ASN A 84 -0.18 13.56 -14.58
CA ASN A 84 -0.75 14.77 -15.20
C ASN A 84 -0.81 15.97 -14.24
N GLY A 85 -0.43 15.80 -12.98
CA GLY A 85 -0.47 16.86 -11.97
C GLY A 85 -1.88 17.28 -11.54
N THR A 86 -2.90 16.44 -11.79
CA THR A 86 -4.27 16.68 -11.32
C THR A 86 -4.52 16.12 -9.91
N ALA A 87 -3.59 15.29 -9.41
CA ALA A 87 -3.53 14.86 -8.03
C ALA A 87 -2.14 15.14 -7.44
N ASP A 88 -2.12 15.60 -6.20
CA ASP A 88 -0.90 15.81 -5.42
C ASP A 88 -0.52 14.53 -4.66
N ILE A 89 -1.52 13.75 -4.24
CA ILE A 89 -1.37 12.48 -3.52
C ILE A 89 -2.30 11.45 -4.16
N ALA A 90 -1.81 10.22 -4.30
CA ALA A 90 -2.65 9.09 -4.69
C ALA A 90 -2.36 7.86 -3.85
N ALA A 91 -3.43 7.13 -3.49
CA ALA A 91 -3.32 5.80 -2.92
C ALA A 91 -3.11 4.79 -4.06
N LEU A 92 -2.00 4.08 -4.04
CA LEU A 92 -1.63 3.11 -5.09
C LEU A 92 -1.26 1.75 -4.48
N PRO A 93 -1.48 0.65 -5.19
CA PRO A 93 -0.82 -0.61 -4.89
C PRO A 93 0.71 -0.44 -4.93
N THR A 94 1.43 -1.11 -4.03
CA THR A 94 2.89 -0.96 -3.89
C THR A 94 3.65 -1.23 -5.17
N ASN A 95 3.23 -2.22 -5.97
CA ASN A 95 3.82 -2.51 -7.29
C ASN A 95 3.62 -1.37 -8.29
N ALA A 96 2.44 -0.74 -8.30
CA ALA A 96 2.15 0.40 -9.17
C ALA A 96 2.97 1.64 -8.75
N ALA A 97 3.08 1.90 -7.44
CA ALA A 97 3.92 2.98 -6.92
C ALA A 97 5.40 2.79 -7.29
N ALA A 98 5.94 1.57 -7.15
CA ALA A 98 7.31 1.24 -7.55
C ALA A 98 7.54 1.40 -9.06
N ALA A 99 6.59 0.95 -9.88
CA ALA A 99 6.66 1.12 -11.33
C ALA A 99 6.61 2.61 -11.74
N LEU A 100 5.78 3.40 -11.08
CA LEU A 100 5.67 4.83 -11.32
C LEU A 100 6.95 5.57 -10.91
N TYR A 101 7.51 5.26 -9.74
CA TYR A 101 8.80 5.79 -9.29
C TYR A 101 9.90 5.59 -10.35
N ASN A 102 10.02 4.38 -10.87
CA ASN A 102 11.02 4.07 -11.90
C ASN A 102 10.74 4.79 -13.23
N LYS A 103 9.47 4.90 -13.64
CA LYS A 103 9.10 5.57 -14.89
C LYS A 103 9.28 7.09 -14.85
N THR A 104 9.22 7.67 -13.67
CA THR A 104 9.33 9.12 -13.47
C THR A 104 10.70 9.54 -12.96
N ASP A 105 11.67 8.61 -12.94
CA ASP A 105 13.03 8.83 -12.44
C ASP A 105 13.03 9.45 -11.02
N GLY A 106 12.15 8.92 -10.16
CA GLY A 106 12.04 9.34 -8.77
C GLY A 106 11.24 10.63 -8.52
N ALA A 107 10.49 11.13 -9.51
CA ALA A 107 9.69 12.34 -9.34
C ALA A 107 8.52 12.17 -8.36
N VAL A 108 8.11 10.92 -8.08
CA VAL A 108 7.13 10.60 -7.06
C VAL A 108 7.80 10.03 -5.82
N GLN A 109 7.20 10.22 -4.65
CA GLN A 109 7.71 9.71 -3.37
C GLN A 109 6.62 8.99 -2.61
N VAL A 110 6.99 7.94 -1.87
CA VAL A 110 6.07 7.27 -0.95
C VAL A 110 5.99 8.09 0.34
N LEU A 111 4.80 8.57 0.66
CA LEU A 111 4.54 9.32 1.90
C LEU A 111 4.26 8.38 3.07
N ALA A 112 3.50 7.31 2.85
CA ALA A 112 3.13 6.34 3.86
C ALA A 112 2.74 5.01 3.23
N LEU A 113 2.85 3.92 4.01
CA LEU A 113 2.26 2.63 3.70
C LEU A 113 0.99 2.50 4.54
N ASN A 114 -0.16 2.43 3.90
CA ASN A 114 -1.45 2.50 4.57
C ASN A 114 -2.22 1.18 4.62
N THR A 115 -1.79 0.18 3.82
CA THR A 115 -2.48 -1.12 3.72
C THR A 115 -1.47 -2.26 3.87
N ARG A 116 -1.68 -3.09 4.88
CA ARG A 116 -0.97 -4.35 5.07
C ARG A 116 -1.57 -5.45 4.20
N GLY A 117 -1.08 -6.70 4.36
CA GLY A 117 -1.66 -7.87 3.71
C GLY A 117 -3.13 -8.03 4.09
N VAL A 118 -3.95 -8.28 3.07
CA VAL A 118 -5.42 -8.44 3.20
C VAL A 118 -5.93 -9.54 2.25
N LEU A 119 -5.04 -10.45 1.83
CA LEU A 119 -5.36 -11.51 0.89
C LEU A 119 -5.60 -12.84 1.60
N TYR A 120 -6.56 -13.59 1.09
CA TYR A 120 -6.96 -14.88 1.62
C TYR A 120 -7.20 -15.88 0.49
N VAL A 121 -6.84 -17.15 0.71
CA VAL A 121 -7.38 -18.24 -0.11
C VAL A 121 -8.75 -18.59 0.43
N VAL A 122 -9.74 -18.53 -0.45
CA VAL A 122 -11.15 -18.85 -0.15
C VAL A 122 -11.57 -20.03 -1.02
N THR A 123 -12.29 -20.98 -0.42
CA THR A 123 -12.83 -22.17 -1.10
C THR A 123 -14.32 -22.34 -0.81
N ASP A 124 -15.01 -22.99 -1.73
CA ASP A 124 -16.43 -23.37 -1.59
C ASP A 124 -16.62 -24.67 -0.77
N GLY A 125 -15.53 -25.24 -0.22
CA GLY A 125 -15.59 -26.43 0.61
C GLY A 125 -15.57 -27.73 -0.17
N THR A 126 -15.55 -27.72 -1.51
CA THR A 126 -15.37 -28.94 -2.32
C THR A 126 -13.99 -29.54 -2.16
N GLU A 127 -13.02 -28.71 -1.79
CA GLU A 127 -11.63 -29.07 -1.53
C GLU A 127 -11.22 -28.71 -0.11
N SER A 128 -10.56 -29.67 0.59
CA SER A 128 -9.99 -29.42 1.91
C SER A 128 -8.61 -28.82 1.78
N ILE A 129 -8.46 -27.52 2.09
CA ILE A 129 -7.20 -26.79 2.03
C ILE A 129 -6.90 -26.26 3.41
N THR A 130 -5.79 -26.70 4.01
CA THR A 130 -5.31 -26.31 5.33
C THR A 130 -3.87 -25.79 5.30
N SER A 131 -3.18 -26.01 4.19
CA SER A 131 -1.80 -25.60 3.96
C SER A 131 -1.54 -25.33 2.47
N PHE A 132 -0.40 -24.71 2.15
CA PHE A 132 0.04 -24.58 0.75
C PHE A 132 0.26 -25.92 0.06
N ALA A 133 0.63 -26.98 0.79
CA ALA A 133 0.84 -28.31 0.23
C ALA A 133 -0.44 -28.88 -0.39
N ASP A 134 -1.61 -28.55 0.17
CA ASP A 134 -2.91 -29.02 -0.32
C ASP A 134 -3.32 -28.35 -1.65
N LEU A 135 -2.63 -27.29 -2.04
CA LEU A 135 -2.84 -26.59 -3.32
C LEU A 135 -2.16 -27.31 -4.49
N ARG A 136 -1.34 -28.36 -4.25
CA ARG A 136 -0.69 -29.13 -5.31
C ARG A 136 -1.71 -29.78 -6.25
N GLY A 137 -1.55 -29.57 -7.54
CA GLY A 137 -2.46 -30.07 -8.58
C GLY A 137 -3.75 -29.24 -8.73
N LYS A 138 -3.91 -28.15 -7.99
CA LYS A 138 -5.12 -27.33 -8.04
C LYS A 138 -4.99 -26.19 -9.03
N ASN A 139 -6.17 -25.72 -9.51
CA ASN A 139 -6.33 -24.47 -10.23
C ASN A 139 -6.84 -23.42 -9.25
N VAL A 140 -6.10 -22.34 -9.07
CA VAL A 140 -6.44 -21.25 -8.15
C VAL A 140 -6.64 -19.97 -8.96
N CYS A 141 -7.84 -19.41 -8.90
CA CYS A 141 -8.15 -18.14 -9.53
C CYS A 141 -7.62 -16.98 -8.67
N VAL A 142 -6.82 -16.12 -9.30
CA VAL A 142 -6.12 -15.02 -8.62
C VAL A 142 -6.27 -13.74 -9.44
N PRO A 143 -6.67 -12.59 -8.85
CA PRO A 143 -6.67 -11.32 -9.55
C PRO A 143 -5.26 -10.93 -9.99
N VAL A 144 -5.16 -10.17 -11.07
CA VAL A 144 -3.87 -9.73 -11.62
C VAL A 144 -3.10 -8.78 -10.68
N GLN A 145 -1.83 -8.52 -11.00
CA GLN A 145 -0.92 -7.62 -10.28
C GLN A 145 -0.52 -8.14 -8.87
N ASN A 146 -0.62 -7.31 -7.83
CA ASN A 146 -0.16 -7.64 -6.47
C ASN A 146 -0.66 -9.01 -5.97
N PRO A 147 -1.94 -9.36 -6.06
CA PRO A 147 -2.42 -10.68 -5.64
C PRO A 147 -1.66 -11.82 -6.30
N THR A 148 -1.46 -11.77 -7.62
CA THR A 148 -0.72 -12.79 -8.37
C THR A 148 0.73 -12.87 -7.91
N PHE A 149 1.44 -11.74 -7.79
CA PHE A 149 2.86 -11.73 -7.40
C PHE A 149 3.08 -12.28 -5.99
N ILE A 150 2.21 -11.89 -5.06
CA ILE A 150 2.26 -12.36 -3.67
C ILE A 150 2.00 -13.87 -3.61
N PHE A 151 0.97 -14.34 -4.31
CA PHE A 151 0.59 -15.75 -4.30
C PHE A 151 1.67 -16.62 -4.97
N GLN A 152 2.25 -16.18 -6.09
CA GLN A 152 3.39 -16.85 -6.73
C GLN A 152 4.58 -16.98 -5.79
N TYR A 153 4.97 -15.89 -5.13
CA TYR A 153 6.06 -15.90 -4.15
C TYR A 153 5.80 -16.91 -3.03
N LEU A 154 4.57 -16.93 -2.49
CA LEU A 154 4.20 -17.87 -1.44
C LEU A 154 4.17 -19.33 -1.93
N CYS A 155 3.75 -19.60 -3.18
CA CYS A 155 3.84 -20.90 -3.79
C CYS A 155 5.30 -21.38 -3.84
N GLU A 156 6.20 -20.56 -4.38
CA GLU A 156 7.63 -20.86 -4.50
C GLU A 156 8.28 -21.13 -3.14
N LYS A 157 7.99 -20.29 -2.14
CA LYS A 157 8.49 -20.48 -0.76
C LYS A 157 7.98 -21.72 -0.07
N ASN A 158 6.83 -22.24 -0.49
CA ASN A 158 6.25 -23.50 0.00
C ASN A 158 6.56 -24.71 -0.91
N GLY A 159 7.50 -24.57 -1.86
CA GLY A 159 7.95 -25.67 -2.73
C GLY A 159 6.95 -26.06 -3.81
N LEU A 160 6.10 -25.14 -4.23
CA LEU A 160 5.18 -25.31 -5.36
C LEU A 160 5.68 -24.52 -6.57
N THR A 161 5.90 -25.22 -7.71
CA THR A 161 6.27 -24.62 -8.97
C THR A 161 5.01 -24.25 -9.74
N VAL A 162 4.80 -22.94 -9.97
CA VAL A 162 3.66 -22.45 -10.76
C VAL A 162 3.77 -22.96 -12.21
N GLY A 163 2.66 -23.43 -12.76
CA GLY A 163 2.58 -24.04 -14.09
C GLY A 163 2.93 -25.52 -14.12
N THR A 164 3.46 -26.09 -13.03
CA THR A 164 3.76 -27.54 -12.91
C THR A 164 3.02 -28.16 -11.74
N ASP A 165 3.22 -27.62 -10.55
CA ASP A 165 2.61 -28.15 -9.31
C ASP A 165 1.26 -27.50 -9.02
N ILE A 166 1.03 -26.28 -9.48
CA ILE A 166 -0.18 -25.48 -9.27
C ILE A 166 -0.43 -24.61 -10.49
N THR A 167 -1.69 -24.42 -10.85
CA THR A 167 -2.10 -23.47 -11.89
C THR A 167 -2.63 -22.21 -11.26
N ILE A 168 -2.11 -21.05 -11.67
CA ILE A 168 -2.68 -19.74 -11.35
C ILE A 168 -3.49 -19.29 -12.54
N ASP A 169 -4.78 -19.07 -12.32
CA ASP A 169 -5.73 -18.62 -13.34
C ASP A 169 -6.08 -17.16 -13.11
N ASN A 170 -5.76 -16.30 -14.07
CA ASN A 170 -6.04 -14.88 -14.04
C ASN A 170 -7.25 -14.48 -14.93
N THR A 171 -8.11 -15.44 -15.31
CA THR A 171 -9.29 -15.17 -16.15
C THR A 171 -10.15 -14.05 -15.55
N TYR A 172 -10.34 -14.05 -14.25
CA TYR A 172 -11.02 -12.98 -13.52
C TYR A 172 -9.99 -11.98 -13.00
N ALA A 173 -9.67 -10.99 -13.85
CA ALA A 173 -8.60 -10.04 -13.58
C ALA A 173 -8.87 -9.14 -12.36
N GLN A 174 -10.13 -8.81 -12.12
CA GLN A 174 -10.52 -7.91 -11.04
C GLN A 174 -11.14 -8.67 -9.85
N PRO A 175 -10.83 -8.24 -8.60
CA PRO A 175 -11.37 -8.89 -7.41
C PRO A 175 -12.90 -8.99 -7.37
N ALA A 176 -13.63 -8.00 -7.91
CA ALA A 176 -15.08 -8.00 -7.93
C ALA A 176 -15.66 -9.06 -8.88
N GLU A 177 -15.04 -9.27 -10.03
CA GLU A 177 -15.42 -10.31 -10.99
C GLU A 177 -15.19 -11.70 -10.40
N LEU A 178 -13.99 -11.92 -9.84
CA LEU A 178 -13.64 -13.17 -9.17
C LEU A 178 -14.54 -13.47 -7.98
N ASN A 179 -14.90 -12.45 -7.20
CA ASN A 179 -15.86 -12.58 -6.10
C ASN A 179 -17.23 -13.12 -6.59
N THR A 180 -17.72 -12.59 -7.70
CA THR A 180 -19.00 -13.04 -8.29
C THR A 180 -18.92 -14.49 -8.76
N ALA A 181 -17.83 -14.86 -9.46
CA ALA A 181 -17.61 -16.22 -9.95
C ALA A 181 -17.46 -17.24 -8.81
N LEU A 182 -16.77 -16.88 -7.73
CA LEU A 182 -16.65 -17.74 -6.55
C LEU A 182 -18.02 -17.88 -5.83
N ALA A 183 -18.74 -16.80 -5.64
CA ALA A 183 -20.04 -16.83 -4.96
C ALA A 183 -21.09 -17.64 -5.74
N SER A 184 -21.02 -17.66 -7.07
CA SER A 184 -21.91 -18.46 -7.94
C SER A 184 -21.50 -19.94 -8.07
N GLY A 185 -20.31 -20.32 -7.58
CA GLY A 185 -19.79 -21.69 -7.70
C GLY A 185 -19.14 -22.00 -9.05
N GLU A 186 -18.87 -21.00 -9.88
CA GLU A 186 -18.12 -21.15 -11.13
C GLU A 186 -16.62 -21.34 -10.85
N VAL A 187 -16.13 -20.76 -9.75
CA VAL A 187 -14.77 -20.91 -9.23
C VAL A 187 -14.85 -21.58 -7.87
N HIS A 188 -13.94 -22.53 -7.60
CA HIS A 188 -13.92 -23.32 -6.36
C HIS A 188 -12.83 -22.88 -5.37
N ILE A 189 -11.71 -22.35 -5.89
CA ILE A 189 -10.58 -21.86 -5.10
C ILE A 189 -10.16 -20.51 -5.66
N ALA A 190 -10.19 -19.48 -4.83
CA ALA A 190 -9.84 -18.11 -5.22
C ALA A 190 -8.94 -17.43 -4.20
N VAL A 191 -8.08 -16.53 -4.67
CA VAL A 191 -7.41 -15.54 -3.82
C VAL A 191 -8.22 -14.25 -3.88
N LEU A 192 -8.73 -13.80 -2.75
CA LEU A 192 -9.52 -12.57 -2.66
C LEU A 192 -8.97 -11.65 -1.56
N PRO A 193 -9.01 -10.32 -1.78
CA PRO A 193 -8.78 -9.35 -0.72
C PRO A 193 -10.04 -9.10 0.11
N GLU A 194 -9.89 -8.58 1.33
CA GLU A 194 -11.00 -7.86 1.96
C GLU A 194 -11.28 -6.54 1.17
N PRO A 195 -12.52 -6.08 1.10
CA PRO A 195 -13.75 -6.63 1.67
C PRO A 195 -14.42 -7.72 0.81
N MET A 196 -13.79 -8.15 -0.29
CA MET A 196 -14.39 -9.13 -1.23
C MET A 196 -14.67 -10.48 -0.55
N VAL A 197 -13.81 -10.92 0.36
CA VAL A 197 -14.04 -12.15 1.16
C VAL A 197 -15.34 -12.04 1.98
N THR A 198 -15.53 -10.93 2.67
CA THR A 198 -16.75 -10.69 3.46
C THR A 198 -17.99 -10.64 2.57
N ILE A 199 -17.91 -9.97 1.42
CA ILE A 199 -19.01 -9.87 0.46
C ILE A 199 -19.36 -11.25 -0.14
N ALA A 200 -18.33 -12.03 -0.56
CA ALA A 200 -18.53 -13.38 -1.09
C ALA A 200 -19.24 -14.29 -0.08
N ARG A 201 -18.78 -14.29 1.15
CA ARG A 201 -19.37 -15.11 2.24
C ARG A 201 -20.77 -14.67 2.65
N ALA A 202 -21.08 -13.39 2.52
CA ALA A 202 -22.44 -12.90 2.72
C ALA A 202 -23.40 -13.38 1.62
N ALA A 203 -22.91 -13.49 0.37
CA ALA A 203 -23.67 -14.00 -0.76
C ALA A 203 -23.76 -15.55 -0.74
N ASN A 204 -22.69 -16.23 -0.34
CA ASN A 204 -22.62 -17.69 -0.23
C ASN A 204 -21.98 -18.09 1.11
N PRO A 205 -22.78 -18.40 2.14
CA PRO A 205 -22.28 -18.79 3.46
C PRO A 205 -21.48 -20.11 3.51
N ALA A 206 -21.52 -20.93 2.45
CA ALA A 206 -20.70 -22.14 2.34
C ALA A 206 -19.21 -21.83 2.10
N LEU A 207 -18.89 -20.63 1.64
CA LEU A 207 -17.50 -20.21 1.40
C LEU A 207 -16.72 -20.11 2.73
N THR A 208 -15.52 -20.64 2.72
CA THR A 208 -14.62 -20.65 3.87
C THR A 208 -13.27 -20.04 3.51
N VAL A 209 -12.69 -19.31 4.47
CA VAL A 209 -11.29 -18.89 4.39
C VAL A 209 -10.41 -20.09 4.72
N ALA A 210 -9.64 -20.55 3.73
CA ALA A 210 -8.72 -21.67 3.88
C ALA A 210 -7.36 -21.23 4.40
N LEU A 211 -6.78 -20.15 3.81
CA LEU A 211 -5.48 -19.63 4.22
C LEU A 211 -5.52 -18.10 4.33
N ASP A 212 -4.88 -17.57 5.38
CA ASP A 212 -4.54 -16.16 5.52
C ASP A 212 -3.15 -15.93 4.92
N LEU A 213 -3.06 -15.27 3.76
CA LEU A 213 -1.79 -15.08 3.07
C LEU A 213 -0.85 -14.11 3.81
N THR A 214 -1.35 -13.29 4.72
CA THR A 214 -0.49 -12.48 5.59
C THR A 214 0.19 -13.35 6.64
N ALA A 215 -0.55 -14.28 7.25
CA ALA A 215 0.01 -15.25 8.18
C ALA A 215 1.00 -16.21 7.50
N GLU A 216 0.71 -16.61 6.25
CA GLU A 216 1.63 -17.44 5.46
C GLU A 216 2.90 -16.66 5.06
N TRP A 217 2.77 -15.38 4.72
CA TRP A 217 3.91 -14.50 4.44
C TRP A 217 4.84 -14.37 5.64
N ASP A 218 4.29 -14.14 6.82
CA ASP A 218 5.07 -13.98 8.07
C ASP A 218 5.88 -15.25 8.45
N LYS A 219 5.57 -16.41 7.86
CA LYS A 219 6.34 -17.65 8.05
C LYS A 219 7.59 -17.75 7.17
N VAL A 220 7.60 -17.06 6.02
CA VAL A 220 8.59 -17.29 4.95
C VAL A 220 9.35 -16.03 4.51
N ALA A 221 8.98 -14.87 4.99
CA ALA A 221 9.57 -13.59 4.62
C ALA A 221 10.04 -12.80 5.85
N ASP A 222 11.17 -12.09 5.71
CA ASP A 222 11.75 -11.29 6.80
C ASP A 222 11.03 -9.96 7.05
N GLY A 223 10.21 -9.50 6.10
CA GLY A 223 9.46 -8.24 6.17
C GLY A 223 7.95 -8.43 6.20
N LYS A 224 7.24 -7.38 6.61
CA LYS A 224 5.77 -7.40 6.60
C LYS A 224 5.21 -7.24 5.19
N LEU A 225 4.11 -7.96 4.90
CA LEU A 225 3.39 -7.79 3.64
C LEU A 225 2.71 -6.42 3.61
N MET A 226 3.12 -5.58 2.67
CA MET A 226 2.56 -4.24 2.43
C MET A 226 1.95 -4.21 1.03
N MET A 227 0.70 -3.75 0.91
CA MET A 227 -0.05 -3.80 -0.35
C MET A 227 -0.39 -2.42 -0.92
N GLY A 228 -0.39 -1.40 -0.09
CA GLY A 228 -0.71 -0.04 -0.52
C GLY A 228 -0.28 1.03 0.44
#